data_ef41b73050f3359309ae2b06bb381af8
#
_entry.id   ef41b73050f3359309ae2b06bb381af8
#
_cell.length_a   1.000
_cell.length_b   1.000
_cell.length_c   1.000
_cell.angle_alpha   90.00
_cell.angle_beta   90.00
_cell.angle_gamma   90.00
#
_symmetry.space_group_name_H-M   'P 1'
#
loop_
_entity.id
_entity.type
_entity.pdbx_description
1 polymer ?
#
loop_
_entity_poly.entity_id
_entity_poly.type
_entity_poly.pdbx_seq_one_letter_code
_entity_poly.pdbx_strand_id
1 'polypeptide(L)'
;MCRILNALKNSDYFAALLGNADFKNAACALLSSAVPPHAVLICGQDGCGRTLASRLFAAAWLEDSLERVVRCVHPDCVEVRGEGASGLIPVRAVRETISELACGAVMSENGRRCAIIHNAFSLNPSSSAALLKSLEEPREGVLYILTARSPQDVIETVRSRVVCLSLGHVGGDECERVVSQRCPALAAEDKKAVLAASRGRIGVALALARDPRMLELATAARTLAVRSIKRDKLGAMSAFAKATNREEAAALLTLEILRLEAAAEAMPDSIAAISRTHDAAIAALRDLARNMNLNLIGAAYAASL
;
A
#
# COMPACT_ATOMS: atom_id res chain seq x y z
N MET A 1 -36.52 13.60 19.96
CA MET A 1 -36.90 13.26 18.57
C MET A 1 -35.77 12.39 18.03
N CYS A 2 -35.90 11.07 18.23
CA CYS A 2 -34.89 10.06 17.91
C CYS A 2 -34.61 10.06 16.41
N ARG A 3 -33.36 10.37 16.03
CA ARG A 3 -32.81 10.00 14.73
C ARG A 3 -32.64 8.49 14.73
N ILE A 4 -33.49 7.80 13.98
CA ILE A 4 -33.24 6.45 13.52
C ILE A 4 -32.15 6.60 12.44
N LEU A 5 -30.89 6.72 12.88
CA LEU A 5 -29.76 6.41 12.02
C LEU A 5 -29.84 4.90 11.78
N ASN A 6 -30.21 4.50 10.56
CA ASN A 6 -29.97 3.14 10.09
C ASN A 6 -28.49 2.85 10.33
N ALA A 7 -28.15 2.11 11.36
CA ALA A 7 -26.81 1.64 11.60
C ALA A 7 -26.40 0.86 10.34
N LEU A 8 -25.40 1.37 9.61
CA LEU A 8 -24.83 0.68 8.46
C LEU A 8 -24.41 -0.71 8.94
N LYS A 9 -24.74 -1.74 8.19
CA LYS A 9 -24.18 -3.07 8.47
C LYS A 9 -22.68 -3.00 8.21
N ASN A 10 -21.91 -3.77 8.94
CA ASN A 10 -20.45 -3.81 8.74
C ASN A 10 -20.06 -4.04 7.27
N SER A 11 -20.85 -4.80 6.51
CA SER A 11 -20.68 -5.02 5.07
C SER A 11 -20.74 -3.74 4.23
N ASP A 12 -21.54 -2.76 4.63
CA ASP A 12 -21.77 -1.55 3.85
C ASP A 12 -20.55 -0.62 3.88
N TYR A 13 -19.80 -0.63 5.00
CA TYR A 13 -18.53 0.10 5.08
C TYR A 13 -17.51 -0.38 4.06
N PHE A 14 -17.50 -1.68 3.74
CA PHE A 14 -16.54 -2.27 2.80
C PHE A 14 -17.05 -2.29 1.34
N ALA A 15 -18.19 -1.70 1.04
CA ALA A 15 -18.74 -1.66 -0.32
C ALA A 15 -17.81 -0.94 -1.33
N ALA A 16 -17.07 0.08 -0.85
CA ALA A 16 -16.12 0.84 -1.67
C ALA A 16 -14.81 0.07 -1.97
N LEU A 17 -14.50 -0.99 -1.23
CA LEU A 17 -13.35 -1.86 -1.50
C LEU A 17 -13.72 -2.86 -2.58
N LEU A 18 -12.97 -2.87 -3.66
CA LEU A 18 -13.21 -3.74 -4.81
C LEU A 18 -12.64 -5.13 -4.56
N GLY A 19 -13.34 -6.15 -5.03
CA GLY A 19 -12.95 -7.55 -4.79
C GLY A 19 -12.78 -7.86 -3.31
N ASN A 20 -11.74 -8.64 -2.99
CA ASN A 20 -11.29 -8.93 -1.64
C ASN A 20 -12.39 -9.48 -0.70
N ALA A 21 -13.21 -10.44 -1.20
CA ALA A 21 -14.32 -11.01 -0.46
C ALA A 21 -13.87 -11.62 0.88
N ASP A 22 -12.76 -12.34 0.89
CA ASP A 22 -12.21 -12.97 2.11
C ASP A 22 -11.82 -11.93 3.17
N PHE A 23 -11.16 -10.84 2.73
CA PHE A 23 -10.84 -9.71 3.63
C PHE A 23 -12.12 -9.10 4.22
N LYS A 24 -13.12 -8.82 3.37
CA LYS A 24 -14.40 -8.22 3.82
C LYS A 24 -15.11 -9.11 4.83
N ASN A 25 -15.20 -10.41 4.54
CA ASN A 25 -15.84 -11.38 5.43
C ASN A 25 -15.10 -11.48 6.77
N ALA A 26 -13.77 -11.57 6.74
CA ALA A 26 -12.95 -11.62 7.94
C ALA A 26 -13.06 -10.31 8.76
N ALA A 27 -13.00 -9.15 8.10
CA ALA A 27 -13.16 -7.84 8.75
C ALA A 27 -14.54 -7.70 9.41
N CYS A 28 -15.62 -8.08 8.72
CA CYS A 28 -16.96 -8.08 9.29
C CYS A 28 -17.08 -9.03 10.49
N ALA A 29 -16.49 -10.22 10.40
CA ALA A 29 -16.51 -11.19 11.50
C ALA A 29 -15.78 -10.65 12.75
N LEU A 30 -14.61 -10.03 12.57
CA LEU A 30 -13.84 -9.42 13.65
C LEU A 30 -14.58 -8.27 14.32
N LEU A 31 -15.19 -7.38 13.54
CA LEU A 31 -15.95 -6.23 14.04
C LEU A 31 -17.26 -6.64 14.76
N SER A 32 -17.83 -7.78 14.37
CA SER A 32 -19.06 -8.32 14.98
C SER A 32 -18.77 -9.27 16.15
N SER A 33 -17.51 -9.51 16.47
CA SER A 33 -17.14 -10.39 17.59
C SER A 33 -17.55 -9.79 18.94
N ALA A 34 -17.95 -10.64 19.87
CA ALA A 34 -18.23 -10.23 21.26
C ALA A 34 -16.97 -9.65 21.95
N VAL A 35 -15.78 -10.10 21.52
CA VAL A 35 -14.49 -9.56 21.94
C VAL A 35 -13.71 -9.19 20.68
N PRO A 36 -13.89 -7.97 20.17
CA PRO A 36 -13.17 -7.52 18.99
C PRO A 36 -11.67 -7.39 19.28
N PRO A 37 -10.81 -7.58 18.26
CA PRO A 37 -9.38 -7.44 18.46
C PRO A 37 -9.03 -5.97 18.77
N HIS A 38 -8.03 -5.77 19.63
CA HIS A 38 -7.47 -4.44 19.91
C HIS A 38 -6.46 -3.98 18.86
N ALA A 39 -5.98 -4.88 18.00
CA ALA A 39 -5.04 -4.56 16.94
C ALA A 39 -5.21 -5.47 15.72
N VAL A 40 -5.18 -4.88 14.53
CA VAL A 40 -5.22 -5.57 13.25
C VAL A 40 -4.05 -5.13 12.37
N LEU A 41 -3.51 -6.05 11.58
CA LEU A 41 -2.48 -5.79 10.57
C LEU A 41 -3.06 -6.09 9.19
N ILE A 42 -3.24 -5.06 8.37
CA ILE A 42 -3.73 -5.19 7.01
C ILE A 42 -2.54 -5.29 6.05
N CYS A 43 -2.33 -6.46 5.49
CA CYS A 43 -1.25 -6.77 4.58
C CYS A 43 -1.71 -6.77 3.13
N GLY A 44 -0.80 -6.41 2.22
CA GLY A 44 -1.01 -6.49 0.77
C GLY A 44 -0.02 -5.65 0.00
N GLN A 45 0.16 -5.94 -1.26
CA GLN A 45 1.08 -5.26 -2.18
C GLN A 45 0.74 -3.76 -2.35
N ASP A 46 1.71 -2.96 -2.77
CA ASP A 46 1.47 -1.55 -3.06
C ASP A 46 0.41 -1.39 -4.17
N GLY A 47 -0.55 -0.52 -3.92
CA GLY A 47 -1.67 -0.27 -4.83
C GLY A 47 -2.85 -1.25 -4.75
N CYS A 48 -2.84 -2.25 -3.85
CA CYS A 48 -3.99 -3.13 -3.61
C CYS A 48 -5.13 -2.48 -2.80
N GLY A 49 -4.91 -1.28 -2.25
CA GLY A 49 -5.94 -0.54 -1.49
C GLY A 49 -5.79 -0.57 0.03
N ARG A 50 -4.62 -0.90 0.58
CA ARG A 50 -4.38 -0.94 2.04
C ARG A 50 -4.85 0.31 2.79
N THR A 51 -4.52 1.51 2.28
CA THR A 51 -4.95 2.77 2.89
C THR A 51 -6.46 2.93 2.88
N LEU A 52 -7.13 2.54 1.81
CA LEU A 52 -8.59 2.55 1.76
C LEU A 52 -9.15 1.54 2.75
N ALA A 53 -8.68 0.30 2.72
CA ALA A 53 -9.15 -0.76 3.61
C ALA A 53 -8.98 -0.41 5.09
N SER A 54 -7.84 0.20 5.50
CA SER A 54 -7.62 0.63 6.87
C SER A 54 -8.61 1.73 7.31
N ARG A 55 -8.92 2.67 6.43
CA ARG A 55 -9.91 3.71 6.71
C ARG A 55 -11.34 3.17 6.76
N LEU A 56 -11.68 2.23 5.88
CA LEU A 56 -12.99 1.55 5.91
C LEU A 56 -13.15 0.76 7.22
N PHE A 57 -12.09 0.07 7.64
CA PHE A 57 -12.09 -0.67 8.90
C PHE A 57 -12.24 0.28 10.11
N ALA A 58 -11.52 1.42 10.10
CA ALA A 58 -11.65 2.45 11.12
C ALA A 58 -13.07 3.04 11.18
N ALA A 59 -13.68 3.35 10.03
CA ALA A 59 -15.05 3.87 9.96
C ALA A 59 -16.06 2.86 10.52
N ALA A 60 -15.91 1.59 10.18
CA ALA A 60 -16.75 0.52 10.71
C ALA A 60 -16.55 0.31 12.23
N TRP A 61 -15.31 0.45 12.73
CA TRP A 61 -15.02 0.40 14.15
C TRP A 61 -15.69 1.53 14.94
N LEU A 62 -15.58 2.76 14.40
CA LEU A 62 -16.15 3.97 15.03
C LEU A 62 -17.69 4.05 14.89
N GLU A 63 -18.26 3.26 14.00
CA GLU A 63 -19.70 3.30 13.64
C GLU A 63 -20.14 4.69 13.17
N ASP A 64 -19.24 5.43 12.52
CA ASP A 64 -19.48 6.82 12.08
C ASP A 64 -19.28 6.97 10.56
N SER A 65 -19.47 8.19 10.11
CA SER A 65 -19.43 8.59 8.70
C SER A 65 -18.14 8.14 8.00
N LEU A 66 -18.30 7.26 7.01
CA LEU A 66 -17.24 6.82 6.13
C LEU A 66 -16.49 8.01 5.50
N GLU A 67 -17.22 9.06 5.12
CA GLU A 67 -16.64 10.25 4.48
C GLU A 67 -15.65 10.97 5.39
N ARG A 68 -15.96 11.14 6.68
CA ARG A 68 -15.07 11.80 7.64
C ARG A 68 -13.77 11.04 7.84
N VAL A 69 -13.84 9.71 7.97
CA VAL A 69 -12.66 8.86 8.15
C VAL A 69 -11.82 8.81 6.88
N VAL A 70 -12.46 8.65 5.71
CA VAL A 70 -11.76 8.62 4.42
C VAL A 70 -11.07 9.95 4.11
N ARG A 71 -11.64 11.07 4.52
CA ARG A 71 -11.03 12.42 4.39
C ARG A 71 -10.03 12.75 5.49
N CYS A 72 -9.76 11.86 6.44
CA CYS A 72 -8.84 12.07 7.58
C CYS A 72 -9.24 13.27 8.47
N VAL A 73 -10.52 13.50 8.68
CA VAL A 73 -11.04 14.60 9.50
C VAL A 73 -11.82 14.12 10.73
N HIS A 74 -11.80 12.84 11.02
CA HIS A 74 -12.48 12.28 12.19
C HIS A 74 -11.60 12.42 13.44
N PRO A 75 -12.05 13.13 14.51
CA PRO A 75 -11.20 13.40 15.68
C PRO A 75 -10.83 12.14 16.49
N ASP A 76 -11.62 11.07 16.41
CA ASP A 76 -11.35 9.82 17.09
C ASP A 76 -10.57 8.80 16.23
N CYS A 77 -10.06 9.23 15.05
CA CYS A 77 -9.21 8.45 14.16
C CYS A 77 -7.90 9.18 13.88
N VAL A 78 -6.81 8.70 14.46
CA VAL A 78 -5.47 9.28 14.26
C VAL A 78 -4.73 8.51 13.19
N GLU A 79 -4.15 9.20 12.20
CA GLU A 79 -3.31 8.56 11.18
C GLU A 79 -1.83 8.92 11.38
N VAL A 80 -0.98 7.89 11.43
CA VAL A 80 0.48 8.03 11.54
C VAL A 80 1.14 7.52 10.28
N ARG A 81 2.05 8.32 9.74
CA ARG A 81 2.87 8.01 8.55
C ARG A 81 4.32 8.31 8.82
N GLY A 82 5.19 7.69 8.05
CA GLY A 82 6.62 8.03 8.08
C GLY A 82 6.88 9.48 7.66
N GLU A 83 7.90 10.08 8.26
CA GLU A 83 8.29 11.47 8.05
C GLU A 83 9.61 11.58 7.27
N GLY A 84 9.76 12.69 6.55
CA GLY A 84 10.96 13.06 5.83
C GLY A 84 11.37 12.09 4.71
N ALA A 85 12.58 12.24 4.21
CA ALA A 85 13.11 11.43 3.12
C ALA A 85 13.34 9.95 3.50
N SER A 86 13.54 9.64 4.79
CA SER A 86 13.71 8.27 5.28
C SER A 86 12.41 7.49 5.34
N GLY A 87 11.26 8.16 5.38
CA GLY A 87 9.96 7.54 5.56
C GLY A 87 9.79 6.80 6.90
N LEU A 88 10.68 7.03 7.88
CA LEU A 88 10.61 6.37 9.18
C LEU A 88 9.56 7.04 10.08
N ILE A 89 8.90 6.22 10.89
CA ILE A 89 7.96 6.70 11.90
C ILE A 89 8.73 6.99 13.19
N PRO A 90 8.84 8.26 13.61
CA PRO A 90 9.59 8.62 14.80
C PRO A 90 8.86 8.17 16.07
N VAL A 91 9.61 7.82 17.11
CA VAL A 91 9.05 7.39 18.42
C VAL A 91 8.13 8.44 19.04
N ARG A 92 8.41 9.73 18.77
CA ARG A 92 7.58 10.85 19.23
C ARG A 92 6.16 10.74 18.68
N ALA A 93 6.01 10.52 17.37
CA ALA A 93 4.70 10.40 16.73
C ALA A 93 3.89 9.21 17.32
N VAL A 94 4.54 8.07 17.60
CA VAL A 94 3.88 6.92 18.24
C VAL A 94 3.43 7.25 19.66
N ARG A 95 4.28 7.93 20.47
CA ARG A 95 3.92 8.31 21.84
C ARG A 95 2.80 9.35 21.88
N GLU A 96 2.82 10.35 21.00
CA GLU A 96 1.77 11.35 20.86
C GLU A 96 0.44 10.65 20.52
N THR A 97 0.44 9.74 19.54
CA THR A 97 -0.75 8.94 19.19
C THR A 97 -1.30 8.14 20.37
N ILE A 98 -0.43 7.45 21.12
CA ILE A 98 -0.84 6.69 22.30
C ILE A 98 -1.45 7.60 23.36
N SER A 99 -0.83 8.78 23.60
CA SER A 99 -1.34 9.77 24.55
C SER A 99 -2.68 10.35 24.11
N GLU A 100 -2.84 10.61 22.82
CA GLU A 100 -4.09 11.11 22.25
C GLU A 100 -5.21 10.08 22.37
N LEU A 101 -4.94 8.80 22.06
CA LEU A 101 -5.91 7.71 22.24
C LEU A 101 -6.26 7.45 23.72
N ALA A 102 -5.42 7.92 24.65
CA ALA A 102 -5.67 7.82 26.07
C ALA A 102 -6.73 8.82 26.57
N CYS A 103 -6.99 9.89 25.83
CA CYS A 103 -8.09 10.83 26.11
C CYS A 103 -9.42 10.17 25.76
N GLY A 104 -10.53 10.68 26.31
CA GLY A 104 -11.87 10.22 25.95
C GLY A 104 -12.20 10.45 24.49
N ALA A 105 -13.15 9.70 23.95
CA ALA A 105 -13.66 9.93 22.60
C ALA A 105 -14.35 11.29 22.51
N VAL A 106 -14.19 11.96 21.37
CA VAL A 106 -14.71 13.32 21.13
C VAL A 106 -16.06 13.27 20.42
N MET A 107 -16.22 12.40 19.42
CA MET A 107 -17.42 12.29 18.60
C MET A 107 -18.08 10.91 18.63
N SER A 108 -17.29 9.87 18.85
CA SER A 108 -17.77 8.49 18.85
C SER A 108 -18.73 8.26 20.04
N GLU A 109 -20.01 8.06 19.75
CA GLU A 109 -21.05 7.84 20.77
C GLU A 109 -20.83 6.54 21.59
N ASN A 110 -20.13 5.57 20.99
CA ASN A 110 -19.78 4.30 21.63
C ASN A 110 -18.45 4.35 22.40
N GLY A 111 -17.82 5.52 22.53
CA GLY A 111 -16.55 5.72 23.21
C GLY A 111 -15.32 5.15 22.49
N ARG A 112 -15.47 4.68 21.24
CA ARG A 112 -14.40 4.05 20.47
C ARG A 112 -13.46 5.06 19.84
N ARG A 113 -12.18 4.70 19.80
CA ARG A 113 -11.11 5.44 19.12
C ARG A 113 -10.22 4.49 18.34
N CYS A 114 -9.51 5.00 17.34
CA CYS A 114 -8.55 4.18 16.61
C CYS A 114 -7.33 4.97 16.13
N ALA A 115 -6.24 4.25 15.91
CA ALA A 115 -5.07 4.75 15.21
C ALA A 115 -4.79 3.90 13.97
N ILE A 116 -4.49 4.55 12.84
CA ILE A 116 -4.00 3.89 11.63
C ILE A 116 -2.51 4.18 11.50
N ILE A 117 -1.68 3.14 11.62
CA ILE A 117 -0.23 3.22 11.46
C ILE A 117 0.12 2.69 10.06
N HIS A 118 0.41 3.62 9.15
CA HIS A 118 0.74 3.26 7.78
C HIS A 118 2.16 2.74 7.65
N ASN A 119 2.32 1.65 6.88
CA ASN A 119 3.61 1.04 6.60
C ASN A 119 4.40 0.70 7.88
N ALA A 120 3.88 -0.21 8.69
CA ALA A 120 4.45 -0.59 9.99
C ALA A 120 5.93 -1.06 9.92
N PHE A 121 6.44 -1.43 8.73
CA PHE A 121 7.86 -1.67 8.51
C PHE A 121 8.73 -0.41 8.68
N SER A 122 8.15 0.78 8.64
CA SER A 122 8.83 2.05 8.89
C SER A 122 8.98 2.40 10.39
N LEU A 123 8.46 1.55 11.29
CA LEU A 123 8.69 1.67 12.71
C LEU A 123 10.15 1.29 13.01
N ASN A 124 10.91 2.21 13.61
CA ASN A 124 12.23 1.88 14.13
C ASN A 124 12.12 1.08 15.44
N PRO A 125 13.20 0.48 15.97
CA PRO A 125 13.14 -0.30 17.22
C PRO A 125 12.53 0.45 18.41
N SER A 126 12.81 1.74 18.54
CA SER A 126 12.29 2.56 19.64
C SER A 126 10.80 2.85 19.48
N SER A 127 10.33 3.10 18.24
CA SER A 127 8.92 3.31 17.92
C SER A 127 8.11 2.03 18.13
N SER A 128 8.68 0.89 17.72
CA SER A 128 8.08 -0.42 17.93
C SER A 128 7.97 -0.75 19.41
N ALA A 129 9.01 -0.52 20.20
CA ALA A 129 9.00 -0.74 21.65
C ALA A 129 7.94 0.14 22.36
N ALA A 130 7.77 1.39 21.92
CA ALA A 130 6.74 2.27 22.46
C ALA A 130 5.32 1.74 22.18
N LEU A 131 5.09 1.15 20.99
CA LEU A 131 3.81 0.58 20.59
C LEU A 131 3.49 -0.71 21.35
N LEU A 132 4.50 -1.56 21.62
CA LEU A 132 4.31 -2.88 22.25
C LEU A 132 3.54 -2.81 23.56
N LYS A 133 3.86 -1.83 24.43
CA LYS A 133 3.16 -1.69 25.73
C LYS A 133 1.66 -1.50 25.54
N SER A 134 1.25 -0.72 24.54
CA SER A 134 -0.17 -0.46 24.25
C SER A 134 -0.86 -1.64 23.54
N LEU A 135 -0.09 -2.52 22.89
CA LEU A 135 -0.59 -3.77 22.32
C LEU A 135 -0.72 -4.88 23.36
N GLU A 136 0.10 -4.85 24.43
CA GLU A 136 0.05 -5.82 25.55
C GLU A 136 -1.05 -5.48 26.55
N GLU A 137 -1.24 -4.19 26.82
CA GLU A 137 -2.24 -3.68 27.78
C GLU A 137 -3.19 -2.73 27.03
N PRO A 138 -4.03 -3.25 26.13
CA PRO A 138 -4.89 -2.41 25.31
C PRO A 138 -5.97 -1.73 26.16
N ARG A 139 -6.22 -0.45 25.89
CA ARG A 139 -7.34 0.26 26.49
C ARG A 139 -8.66 -0.19 25.86
N GLU A 140 -9.69 -0.28 26.66
CA GLU A 140 -11.04 -0.55 26.17
C GLU A 140 -11.48 0.51 25.17
N GLY A 141 -12.12 0.09 24.09
CA GLY A 141 -12.58 0.98 23.02
C GLY A 141 -11.48 1.51 22.07
N VAL A 142 -10.21 1.12 22.25
CA VAL A 142 -9.10 1.55 21.38
C VAL A 142 -8.71 0.44 20.42
N LEU A 143 -8.61 0.77 19.12
CA LEU A 143 -8.17 -0.11 18.06
C LEU A 143 -6.93 0.43 17.36
N TYR A 144 -5.90 -0.39 17.22
CA TYR A 144 -4.74 -0.13 16.38
C TYR A 144 -4.88 -0.84 15.04
N ILE A 145 -4.79 -0.09 13.94
CA ILE A 145 -4.84 -0.61 12.56
C ILE A 145 -3.48 -0.37 11.92
N LEU A 146 -2.70 -1.42 11.76
CA LEU A 146 -1.40 -1.35 11.13
C LEU A 146 -1.53 -1.75 9.65
N THR A 147 -0.68 -1.20 8.78
CA THR A 147 -0.58 -1.67 7.40
C THR A 147 0.85 -2.07 7.05
N ALA A 148 1.02 -3.13 6.26
CA ALA A 148 2.32 -3.57 5.74
C ALA A 148 2.15 -4.23 4.35
N ARG A 149 3.24 -4.46 3.62
CA ARG A 149 3.19 -5.24 2.37
C ARG A 149 2.97 -6.71 2.67
N SER A 150 3.64 -7.20 3.70
CA SER A 150 3.64 -8.59 4.12
C SER A 150 3.72 -8.66 5.66
N PRO A 151 3.20 -9.70 6.31
CA PRO A 151 3.37 -9.90 7.75
C PRO A 151 4.85 -9.98 8.18
N GLN A 152 5.72 -10.47 7.29
CA GLN A 152 7.16 -10.59 7.55
C GLN A 152 7.90 -9.25 7.60
N ASP A 153 7.32 -8.19 7.04
CA ASP A 153 7.88 -6.84 7.09
C ASP A 153 7.74 -6.21 8.50
N VAL A 154 6.91 -6.81 9.36
CA VAL A 154 6.67 -6.33 10.72
C VAL A 154 7.43 -7.20 11.71
N ILE A 155 8.09 -6.55 12.69
CA ILE A 155 8.85 -7.28 13.71
C ILE A 155 7.95 -8.28 14.45
N GLU A 156 8.51 -9.42 14.78
CA GLU A 156 7.79 -10.56 15.36
C GLU A 156 7.02 -10.21 16.63
N THR A 157 7.60 -9.36 17.47
CA THR A 157 6.99 -8.92 18.73
C THR A 157 5.69 -8.13 18.54
N VAL A 158 5.58 -7.34 17.48
CA VAL A 158 4.33 -6.66 17.08
C VAL A 158 3.41 -7.66 16.38
N ARG A 159 3.95 -8.46 15.45
CA ARG A 159 3.17 -9.42 14.66
C ARG A 159 2.43 -10.45 15.53
N SER A 160 3.02 -10.89 16.64
CA SER A 160 2.39 -11.84 17.56
C SER A 160 1.19 -11.29 18.34
N ARG A 161 0.96 -9.97 18.30
CA ARG A 161 -0.10 -9.27 19.06
C ARG A 161 -1.18 -8.65 18.17
N VAL A 162 -1.14 -8.92 16.88
CA VAL A 162 -2.10 -8.37 15.90
C VAL A 162 -2.79 -9.47 15.12
N VAL A 163 -4.04 -9.25 14.74
CA VAL A 163 -4.75 -10.14 13.82
C VAL A 163 -4.42 -9.73 12.40
N CYS A 164 -3.86 -10.66 11.61
CA CYS A 164 -3.48 -10.39 10.23
C CYS A 164 -4.66 -10.57 9.28
N LEU A 165 -4.90 -9.56 8.45
CA LEU A 165 -5.85 -9.58 7.35
C LEU A 165 -5.12 -9.31 6.04
N SER A 166 -5.37 -10.12 5.01
CA SER A 166 -4.67 -9.99 3.72
C SER A 166 -5.58 -9.42 2.64
N LEU A 167 -5.03 -8.45 1.89
CA LEU A 167 -5.62 -7.92 0.68
C LEU A 167 -4.94 -8.55 -0.54
N GLY A 168 -5.76 -9.10 -1.42
CA GLY A 168 -5.34 -9.64 -2.71
C GLY A 168 -5.43 -8.64 -3.85
N HIS A 169 -5.14 -9.14 -5.04
CA HIS A 169 -5.36 -8.41 -6.28
C HIS A 169 -6.85 -8.47 -6.68
N VAL A 170 -7.30 -7.43 -7.34
CA VAL A 170 -8.66 -7.39 -7.92
C VAL A 170 -8.66 -8.16 -9.22
N GLY A 171 -9.73 -8.89 -9.52
CA GLY A 171 -9.88 -9.60 -10.79
C GLY A 171 -9.77 -8.68 -12.01
N GLY A 172 -9.24 -9.21 -13.12
CA GLY A 172 -8.99 -8.42 -14.33
C GLY A 172 -10.22 -7.68 -14.83
N ASP A 173 -11.36 -8.37 -14.93
CA ASP A 173 -12.64 -7.81 -15.40
C ASP A 173 -13.17 -6.71 -14.47
N GLU A 174 -13.04 -6.90 -13.15
CA GLU A 174 -13.44 -5.91 -12.18
C GLU A 174 -12.52 -4.68 -12.20
N CYS A 175 -11.21 -4.89 -12.37
CA CYS A 175 -10.23 -3.83 -12.54
C CYS A 175 -10.53 -3.02 -13.81
N GLU A 176 -10.82 -3.67 -14.94
CA GLU A 176 -11.19 -3.02 -16.20
C GLU A 176 -12.47 -2.19 -16.07
N ARG A 177 -13.49 -2.75 -15.43
CA ARG A 177 -14.77 -2.04 -15.17
C ARG A 177 -14.52 -0.73 -14.42
N VAL A 178 -13.71 -0.78 -13.36
CA VAL A 178 -13.44 0.40 -12.54
C VAL A 178 -12.59 1.42 -13.27
N VAL A 179 -11.56 1.01 -13.99
CA VAL A 179 -10.75 1.91 -14.82
C VAL A 179 -11.64 2.60 -15.86
N SER A 180 -12.55 1.85 -16.51
CA SER A 180 -13.48 2.40 -17.49
C SER A 180 -14.46 3.41 -16.90
N GLN A 181 -14.95 3.17 -15.68
CA GLN A 181 -15.85 4.08 -14.98
C GLN A 181 -15.15 5.35 -14.48
N ARG A 182 -13.93 5.21 -13.95
CA ARG A 182 -13.18 6.31 -13.33
C ARG A 182 -12.39 7.15 -14.32
N CYS A 183 -12.03 6.59 -15.47
CA CYS A 183 -11.24 7.19 -16.53
C CYS A 183 -11.89 6.92 -17.92
N PRO A 184 -13.11 7.43 -18.17
CA PRO A 184 -13.86 7.12 -19.39
C PRO A 184 -13.19 7.66 -20.68
N ALA A 185 -12.36 8.70 -20.56
CA ALA A 185 -11.66 9.30 -21.68
C ALA A 185 -10.38 8.52 -22.10
N LEU A 186 -9.99 7.45 -21.36
CA LEU A 186 -8.79 6.69 -21.67
C LEU A 186 -8.97 5.87 -22.94
N ALA A 187 -8.02 5.98 -23.90
CA ALA A 187 -8.05 5.21 -25.13
C ALA A 187 -7.99 3.70 -24.87
N ALA A 188 -8.58 2.90 -25.76
CA ALA A 188 -8.67 1.44 -25.57
C ALA A 188 -7.28 0.76 -25.48
N GLU A 189 -6.29 1.26 -26.23
CA GLU A 189 -4.90 0.74 -26.18
C GLU A 189 -4.24 1.08 -24.85
N ASP A 190 -4.40 2.33 -24.37
CA ASP A 190 -3.88 2.77 -23.09
C ASP A 190 -4.51 2.01 -21.93
N LYS A 191 -5.81 1.73 -22.02
CA LYS A 191 -6.51 0.90 -21.05
C LYS A 191 -5.89 -0.50 -20.94
N LYS A 192 -5.62 -1.16 -22.07
CA LYS A 192 -4.93 -2.46 -22.09
C LYS A 192 -3.53 -2.38 -21.46
N ALA A 193 -2.79 -1.31 -21.78
CA ALA A 193 -1.47 -1.09 -21.18
C ALA A 193 -1.53 -0.89 -19.66
N VAL A 194 -2.49 -0.10 -19.18
CA VAL A 194 -2.77 0.13 -17.74
C VAL A 194 -3.10 -1.17 -17.03
N LEU A 195 -4.05 -1.95 -17.57
CA LEU A 195 -4.47 -3.22 -16.95
C LEU A 195 -3.32 -4.23 -16.89
N ALA A 196 -2.56 -4.35 -17.97
CA ALA A 196 -1.38 -5.22 -18.02
C ALA A 196 -0.29 -4.78 -17.02
N ALA A 197 -0.09 -3.46 -16.84
CA ALA A 197 0.90 -2.92 -15.92
C ALA A 197 0.49 -3.07 -14.45
N SER A 198 -0.79 -2.87 -14.16
CA SER A 198 -1.32 -2.87 -12.79
C SER A 198 -1.50 -4.25 -12.19
N ARG A 199 -1.78 -5.28 -13.02
CA ARG A 199 -1.98 -6.67 -12.60
C ARG A 199 -2.99 -6.81 -11.45
N GLY A 200 -4.15 -6.15 -11.59
CA GLY A 200 -5.22 -6.18 -10.56
C GLY A 200 -4.95 -5.30 -9.34
N ARG A 201 -3.85 -4.53 -9.31
CA ARG A 201 -3.62 -3.51 -8.28
C ARG A 201 -4.33 -2.23 -8.68
N ILE A 202 -5.54 -2.09 -8.23
CA ILE A 202 -6.46 -1.03 -8.67
C ILE A 202 -5.91 0.40 -8.43
N GLY A 203 -5.18 0.60 -7.34
CA GLY A 203 -4.53 1.89 -7.07
C GLY A 203 -3.46 2.24 -8.10
N VAL A 204 -2.65 1.25 -8.52
CA VAL A 204 -1.68 1.42 -9.63
C VAL A 204 -2.41 1.68 -10.94
N ALA A 205 -3.46 0.92 -11.24
CA ALA A 205 -4.25 1.11 -12.46
C ALA A 205 -4.81 2.53 -12.56
N LEU A 206 -5.41 3.04 -11.48
CA LEU A 206 -5.98 4.38 -11.45
C LEU A 206 -4.91 5.49 -11.50
N ALA A 207 -3.74 5.27 -10.91
CA ALA A 207 -2.61 6.21 -11.02
C ALA A 207 -2.10 6.31 -12.46
N LEU A 208 -1.86 5.16 -13.11
CA LEU A 208 -1.43 5.10 -14.51
C LEU A 208 -2.48 5.69 -15.48
N ALA A 209 -3.76 5.43 -15.21
CA ALA A 209 -4.85 5.91 -16.07
C ALA A 209 -5.08 7.44 -16.00
N ARG A 210 -4.66 8.09 -14.91
CA ARG A 210 -4.84 9.52 -14.69
C ARG A 210 -3.66 10.37 -15.15
N ASP A 211 -2.50 9.78 -15.29
CA ASP A 211 -1.26 10.45 -15.63
C ASP A 211 -0.64 9.85 -16.89
N PRO A 212 -0.76 10.51 -18.05
CA PRO A 212 -0.17 10.03 -19.30
C PRO A 212 1.34 9.80 -19.19
N ARG A 213 2.04 10.61 -18.39
CA ARG A 213 3.47 10.46 -18.18
C ARG A 213 3.82 9.17 -17.43
N MET A 214 3.04 8.83 -16.41
CA MET A 214 3.16 7.55 -15.71
C MET A 214 2.86 6.37 -16.62
N LEU A 215 1.96 6.51 -17.57
CA LEU A 215 1.67 5.47 -18.57
C LEU A 215 2.86 5.26 -19.53
N GLU A 216 3.50 6.34 -19.99
CA GLU A 216 4.73 6.27 -20.78
C GLU A 216 5.84 5.55 -20.00
N LEU A 217 6.03 5.89 -18.71
CA LEU A 217 7.01 5.24 -17.85
C LEU A 217 6.69 3.75 -17.62
N ALA A 218 5.42 3.38 -17.49
CA ALA A 218 5.00 1.99 -17.38
C ALA A 218 5.32 1.18 -18.66
N THR A 219 5.19 1.82 -19.82
CA THR A 219 5.57 1.23 -21.11
C THR A 219 7.09 1.11 -21.25
N ALA A 220 7.84 2.14 -20.82
CA ALA A 220 9.29 2.11 -20.75
C ALA A 220 9.80 1.03 -19.79
N ALA A 221 9.19 0.87 -18.61
CA ALA A 221 9.51 -0.18 -17.64
C ALA A 221 9.31 -1.59 -18.20
N ARG A 222 8.26 -1.77 -19.02
CA ARG A 222 8.07 -3.05 -19.75
C ARG A 222 9.21 -3.33 -20.71
N THR A 223 9.61 -2.32 -21.47
CA THR A 223 10.71 -2.44 -22.43
C THR A 223 12.03 -2.69 -21.69
N LEU A 224 12.26 -1.96 -20.60
CA LEU A 224 13.43 -2.11 -19.74
C LEU A 224 13.54 -3.55 -19.23
N ALA A 225 12.50 -4.08 -18.58
CA ALA A 225 12.49 -5.45 -18.05
C ALA A 225 12.81 -6.51 -19.12
N VAL A 226 12.19 -6.42 -20.30
CA VAL A 226 12.44 -7.36 -21.41
C VAL A 226 13.88 -7.28 -21.90
N ARG A 227 14.43 -6.06 -22.07
CA ARG A 227 15.80 -5.84 -22.53
C ARG A 227 16.81 -6.30 -21.47
N SER A 228 16.54 -6.03 -20.21
CA SER A 228 17.40 -6.40 -19.09
C SER A 228 17.50 -7.93 -18.94
N ILE A 229 16.38 -8.65 -19.00
CA ILE A 229 16.36 -10.12 -18.97
C ILE A 229 17.19 -10.69 -20.14
N LYS A 230 17.11 -10.08 -21.33
CA LYS A 230 17.86 -10.48 -22.53
C LYS A 230 19.31 -9.98 -22.54
N ARG A 231 19.76 -9.25 -21.51
CA ARG A 231 21.08 -8.61 -21.42
C ARG A 231 21.39 -7.64 -22.56
N ASP A 232 20.37 -7.04 -23.13
CA ASP A 232 20.52 -5.96 -24.12
C ASP A 232 20.82 -4.65 -23.39
N LYS A 233 22.10 -4.42 -23.12
CA LYS A 233 22.58 -3.26 -22.35
C LYS A 233 22.22 -1.93 -22.99
N LEU A 234 22.35 -1.82 -24.32
CA LEU A 234 22.02 -0.59 -25.05
C LEU A 234 20.51 -0.31 -25.06
N GLY A 235 19.71 -1.36 -25.28
CA GLY A 235 18.27 -1.25 -25.20
C GLY A 235 17.77 -0.93 -23.79
N ALA A 236 18.41 -1.46 -22.75
CA ALA A 236 18.12 -1.13 -21.36
C ALA A 236 18.45 0.33 -21.04
N MET A 237 19.63 0.83 -21.44
CA MET A 237 19.99 2.25 -21.29
C MET A 237 19.00 3.17 -21.99
N SER A 238 18.61 2.86 -23.23
CA SER A 238 17.63 3.65 -23.98
C SER A 238 16.26 3.68 -23.30
N ALA A 239 15.83 2.58 -22.72
CA ALA A 239 14.57 2.51 -21.97
C ALA A 239 14.66 3.28 -20.66
N PHE A 240 15.78 3.19 -19.93
CA PHE A 240 16.02 3.94 -18.69
C PHE A 240 16.07 5.46 -18.95
N ALA A 241 16.67 5.89 -20.06
CA ALA A 241 16.76 7.30 -20.45
C ALA A 241 15.39 7.98 -20.75
N LYS A 242 14.29 7.22 -20.77
CA LYS A 242 12.94 7.80 -20.80
C LYS A 242 12.58 8.52 -19.51
N ALA A 243 13.20 8.19 -18.40
CA ALA A 243 13.06 8.94 -17.16
C ALA A 243 13.94 10.20 -17.21
N THR A 244 13.32 11.37 -17.05
CA THR A 244 13.99 12.68 -17.19
C THR A 244 14.45 13.26 -15.87
N ASN A 245 13.91 12.76 -14.76
CA ASN A 245 14.24 13.17 -13.41
C ASN A 245 14.30 11.96 -12.46
N ARG A 246 14.71 12.20 -11.21
CA ARG A 246 14.88 11.14 -10.21
C ARG A 246 13.57 10.47 -9.80
N GLU A 247 12.48 11.21 -9.71
CA GLU A 247 11.17 10.68 -9.35
C GLU A 247 10.65 9.74 -10.43
N GLU A 248 10.82 10.14 -11.70
CA GLU A 248 10.49 9.30 -12.84
C GLU A 248 11.37 8.04 -12.92
N ALA A 249 12.67 8.16 -12.65
CA ALA A 249 13.56 7.00 -12.62
C ALA A 249 13.20 6.03 -11.50
N ALA A 250 12.85 6.54 -10.32
CA ALA A 250 12.38 5.71 -9.22
C ALA A 250 11.04 5.02 -9.58
N ALA A 251 10.10 5.73 -10.20
CA ALA A 251 8.84 5.17 -10.65
C ALA A 251 9.06 4.09 -11.73
N LEU A 252 9.95 4.35 -12.70
CA LEU A 252 10.30 3.40 -13.77
C LEU A 252 10.89 2.11 -13.21
N LEU A 253 11.89 2.21 -12.33
CA LEU A 253 12.51 1.03 -11.69
C LEU A 253 11.52 0.28 -10.80
N THR A 254 10.68 0.99 -10.07
CA THR A 254 9.63 0.35 -9.25
C THR A 254 8.64 -0.43 -10.14
N LEU A 255 8.21 0.14 -11.24
CA LEU A 255 7.35 -0.53 -12.22
C LEU A 255 8.05 -1.72 -12.89
N GLU A 256 9.35 -1.62 -13.14
CA GLU A 256 10.16 -2.74 -13.64
C GLU A 256 10.21 -3.89 -12.62
N ILE A 257 10.55 -3.61 -11.36
CA ILE A 257 10.59 -4.60 -10.28
C ILE A 257 9.27 -5.35 -10.20
N LEU A 258 8.15 -4.63 -10.18
CA LEU A 258 6.82 -5.23 -10.13
C LEU A 258 6.54 -6.16 -11.33
N ARG A 259 7.14 -5.87 -12.48
CA ARG A 259 7.04 -6.75 -13.67
C ARG A 259 7.93 -7.95 -13.59
N LEU A 260 9.12 -7.81 -13.02
CA LEU A 260 10.07 -8.91 -12.82
C LEU A 260 9.53 -9.91 -11.81
N GLU A 261 8.96 -9.46 -10.70
CA GLU A 261 8.27 -10.32 -9.73
C GLU A 261 7.18 -11.14 -10.40
N ALA A 262 6.42 -10.49 -11.27
CA ALA A 262 5.39 -11.13 -12.06
C ALA A 262 5.89 -12.14 -13.09
N ALA A 263 7.00 -11.83 -13.72
CA ALA A 263 7.63 -12.73 -14.70
C ALA A 263 8.22 -13.96 -14.00
N ALA A 264 8.71 -13.83 -12.78
CA ALA A 264 9.22 -14.94 -11.98
C ALA A 264 8.14 -16.01 -11.70
N GLU A 265 6.91 -15.57 -11.41
CA GLU A 265 5.78 -16.49 -11.22
C GLU A 265 5.37 -17.20 -12.51
N ALA A 266 5.45 -16.51 -13.65
CA ALA A 266 4.98 -17.02 -14.95
C ALA A 266 6.04 -17.83 -15.72
N MET A 267 7.33 -17.62 -15.46
CA MET A 267 8.45 -18.20 -16.21
C MET A 267 9.53 -18.76 -15.26
N PRO A 268 9.30 -19.93 -14.63
CA PRO A 268 10.24 -20.51 -13.67
C PRO A 268 11.62 -20.79 -14.26
N ASP A 269 11.71 -21.13 -15.56
CA ASP A 269 12.98 -21.39 -16.25
C ASP A 269 13.88 -20.16 -16.38
N SER A 270 13.32 -18.97 -16.24
CA SER A 270 14.04 -17.69 -16.34
C SER A 270 14.36 -17.05 -14.98
N ILE A 271 14.10 -17.72 -13.87
CA ILE A 271 14.25 -17.19 -12.50
C ILE A 271 15.63 -16.59 -12.27
N ALA A 272 16.71 -17.25 -12.69
CA ALA A 272 18.07 -16.75 -12.48
C ALA A 272 18.36 -15.42 -13.21
N ALA A 273 17.80 -15.23 -14.40
CA ALA A 273 17.92 -13.98 -15.14
C ALA A 273 17.05 -12.87 -14.54
N ILE A 274 15.85 -13.24 -14.10
CA ILE A 274 14.90 -12.33 -13.46
C ILE A 274 15.46 -11.86 -12.12
N SER A 275 16.00 -12.75 -11.29
CA SER A 275 16.61 -12.41 -9.98
C SER A 275 17.76 -11.42 -10.14
N ARG A 276 18.69 -11.66 -11.07
CA ARG A 276 19.79 -10.72 -11.33
C ARG A 276 19.29 -9.34 -11.73
N THR A 277 18.32 -9.28 -12.64
CA THR A 277 17.73 -8.01 -13.08
C THR A 277 17.02 -7.28 -11.95
N HIS A 278 16.31 -8.04 -11.10
CA HIS A 278 15.64 -7.52 -9.91
C HIS A 278 16.64 -6.90 -8.91
N ASP A 279 17.75 -7.61 -8.63
CA ASP A 279 18.80 -7.12 -7.74
C ASP A 279 19.48 -5.85 -8.30
N ALA A 280 19.70 -5.79 -9.62
CA ALA A 280 20.22 -4.61 -10.30
C ALA A 280 19.26 -3.42 -10.18
N ALA A 281 17.96 -3.63 -10.34
CA ALA A 281 16.95 -2.58 -10.20
C ALA A 281 16.87 -2.05 -8.76
N ILE A 282 16.94 -2.94 -7.75
CA ILE A 282 17.00 -2.55 -6.34
C ILE A 282 18.28 -1.74 -6.04
N ALA A 283 19.43 -2.15 -6.57
CA ALA A 283 20.68 -1.41 -6.40
C ALA A 283 20.57 0.00 -6.99
N ALA A 284 20.01 0.12 -8.21
CA ALA A 284 19.76 1.41 -8.84
C ALA A 284 18.84 2.32 -8.04
N LEU A 285 17.77 1.77 -7.42
CA LEU A 285 16.90 2.53 -6.51
C LEU A 285 17.64 3.05 -5.27
N ARG A 286 18.53 2.24 -4.70
CA ARG A 286 19.38 2.67 -3.56
C ARG A 286 20.31 3.81 -3.95
N ASP A 287 20.89 3.75 -5.16
CA ASP A 287 21.78 4.79 -5.67
C ASP A 287 21.02 6.09 -5.98
N LEU A 288 19.76 6.01 -6.45
CA LEU A 288 18.88 7.17 -6.56
C LEU A 288 18.65 7.83 -5.20
N ALA A 289 18.42 7.05 -4.16
CA ALA A 289 18.22 7.55 -2.80
C ALA A 289 19.48 8.22 -2.21
N ARG A 290 20.67 7.85 -2.68
CA ARG A 290 21.97 8.44 -2.31
C ARG A 290 22.35 9.67 -3.12
N ASN A 291 21.44 10.22 -3.91
CA ASN A 291 21.69 11.40 -4.74
C ASN A 291 22.78 11.26 -5.82
N MET A 292 23.05 10.05 -6.32
CA MET A 292 23.96 9.83 -7.45
C MET A 292 23.42 10.43 -8.75
N ASN A 293 24.29 10.68 -9.72
CA ASN A 293 23.91 11.20 -11.03
C ASN A 293 23.06 10.21 -11.81
N LEU A 294 21.93 10.67 -12.38
CA LEU A 294 20.95 9.83 -13.05
C LEU A 294 21.54 9.03 -14.25
N ASN A 295 22.38 9.68 -15.05
CA ASN A 295 23.00 9.02 -16.20
C ASN A 295 24.01 7.94 -15.75
N LEU A 296 24.71 8.18 -14.64
CA LEU A 296 25.64 7.22 -14.06
C LEU A 296 24.92 6.00 -13.52
N ILE A 297 23.76 6.20 -12.90
CA ILE A 297 22.89 5.12 -12.41
C ILE A 297 22.40 4.25 -13.56
N GLY A 298 21.91 4.87 -14.65
CA GLY A 298 21.47 4.14 -15.85
C GLY A 298 22.60 3.33 -16.48
N ALA A 299 23.81 3.90 -16.56
CA ALA A 299 24.98 3.18 -17.07
C ALA A 299 25.41 2.04 -16.17
N ALA A 300 25.46 2.24 -14.84
CA ALA A 300 25.79 1.22 -13.86
C ALA A 300 24.74 0.08 -13.86
N TYR A 301 23.47 0.44 -13.92
CA TYR A 301 22.37 -0.53 -14.06
C TYR A 301 22.58 -1.41 -15.30
N ALA A 302 22.75 -0.81 -16.48
CA ALA A 302 22.97 -1.55 -17.72
C ALA A 302 24.27 -2.39 -17.70
N ALA A 303 25.32 -1.93 -17.01
CA ALA A 303 26.56 -2.67 -16.87
C ALA A 303 26.40 -3.92 -16.01
N SER A 304 25.51 -3.90 -15.01
CA SER A 304 25.25 -5.00 -14.07
C SER A 304 24.40 -6.15 -14.64
N LEU A 305 23.75 -5.93 -15.79
CA LEU A 305 23.01 -6.95 -16.52
C LEU A 305 23.94 -7.97 -17.22
#